data_d785a502c9dc5c1acee8f5bddd5be199
#
_entry.id   d785a502c9dc5c1acee8f5bddd5be199
#
_cell.length_a   1.000
_cell.length_b   1.000
_cell.length_c   1.000
_cell.angle_alpha   90.00
_cell.angle_beta   90.00
_cell.angle_gamma   90.00
#
_symmetry.space_group_name_H-M   'P 1'
#
loop_
_entity.id
_entity.type
_entity.pdbx_description
1 polymer ?
#
loop_
_entity_poly.entity_id
_entity_poly.type
_entity_poly.pdbx_seq_one_letter_code
_entity_poly.pdbx_strand_id
1 'polypeptide(L)'
;MKSVNLGALFTMSRSSKNSLGKSKSAKTERKTNSREEGSFRQIIIPSSLDYLPKVDEYVERKLRKLGVDKDKLADIAISVTEAVTNAVVHGNKNNLRKKVAINLKADSSCVEITVEDEGNGFDPEAVQCPIEKRNILKQAGRGIFILKCLMDKVDFVIAPQKGTIVKMTKFLS
;
A
#
# COMPACT_ATOMS: atom_id res chain seq x y z
N MET A 1 -45.78 33.52 8.01
CA MET A 1 -47.11 32.89 7.83
C MET A 1 -46.90 31.38 7.95
N LYS A 2 -47.33 30.89 9.08
CA LYS A 2 -48.34 29.84 9.32
C LYS A 2 -47.92 28.47 8.77
N SER A 3 -47.88 27.37 9.45
CA SER A 3 -48.27 26.86 10.80
C SER A 3 -48.26 25.35 10.65
N VAL A 4 -47.58 24.65 11.56
CA VAL A 4 -48.16 23.80 12.63
C VAL A 4 -49.11 22.70 12.16
N ASN A 5 -48.85 21.42 12.43
CA ASN A 5 -49.56 20.55 13.39
C ASN A 5 -49.09 19.07 13.17
N LEU A 6 -48.62 18.33 14.13
CA LEU A 6 -49.09 17.82 15.41
C LEU A 6 -50.21 16.75 15.29
N GLY A 7 -49.95 15.61 15.89
CA GLY A 7 -50.98 14.66 16.29
C GLY A 7 -50.53 13.23 16.04
N ALA A 8 -49.96 12.50 16.92
CA ALA A 8 -50.45 11.92 18.20
C ALA A 8 -51.56 10.86 18.04
N LEU A 9 -51.31 9.78 18.58
CA LEU A 9 -51.83 8.90 19.63
C LEU A 9 -52.15 7.48 19.14
N PHE A 10 -51.49 6.52 19.80
CA PHE A 10 -52.03 5.57 20.77
C PHE A 10 -53.03 4.54 20.24
N THR A 11 -52.70 3.24 20.34
CA THR A 11 -53.36 2.35 21.32
C THR A 11 -52.70 0.97 21.39
N MET A 12 -52.55 0.49 22.61
CA MET A 12 -52.22 -0.87 23.03
C MET A 12 -53.38 -1.83 22.75
N SER A 13 -53.10 -3.10 22.47
CA SER A 13 -53.86 -4.20 23.08
C SER A 13 -53.14 -5.53 23.07
N ARG A 14 -53.30 -6.23 24.11
CA ARG A 14 -52.71 -7.42 24.69
C ARG A 14 -53.10 -8.71 23.99
N SER A 15 -52.18 -9.69 24.11
CA SER A 15 -52.36 -11.07 24.64
C SER A 15 -52.95 -12.15 23.71
N SER A 16 -52.25 -13.21 23.45
CA SER A 16 -52.45 -14.51 24.09
C SER A 16 -51.47 -15.60 23.62
N LYS A 17 -51.16 -16.47 24.54
CA LYS A 17 -50.33 -17.67 24.56
C LYS A 17 -50.82 -18.77 23.61
N ASN A 18 -49.90 -19.56 23.03
CA ASN A 18 -49.68 -21.03 23.20
C ASN A 18 -48.85 -21.54 22.03
N SER A 19 -47.91 -22.27 22.19
CA SER A 19 -47.45 -23.57 22.67
C SER A 19 -46.74 -24.34 21.56
N LEU A 20 -45.59 -24.88 21.94
CA LEU A 20 -44.93 -26.11 21.47
C LEU A 20 -44.84 -26.43 19.97
N GLY A 21 -43.58 -26.49 19.52
CA GLY A 21 -43.15 -27.20 18.33
C GLY A 21 -41.66 -27.30 18.25
N LYS A 22 -41.04 -28.31 18.90
CA LYS A 22 -39.63 -28.65 18.72
C LYS A 22 -39.43 -29.14 17.33
N SER A 23 -38.68 -28.46 16.49
CA SER A 23 -38.01 -29.11 15.35
C SER A 23 -36.57 -28.64 15.34
N LYS A 24 -35.67 -29.62 15.53
CA LYS A 24 -34.23 -29.52 15.29
C LYS A 24 -34.05 -29.31 13.81
N SER A 25 -33.70 -28.12 13.38
CA SER A 25 -33.12 -27.93 12.05
C SER A 25 -31.62 -27.67 12.19
N ALA A 26 -30.86 -28.54 11.58
CA ALA A 26 -29.41 -28.49 11.47
C ALA A 26 -28.95 -27.14 10.94
N LYS A 27 -28.15 -26.46 11.74
CA LYS A 27 -27.45 -25.25 11.36
C LYS A 27 -26.28 -25.65 10.46
N THR A 28 -26.55 -25.68 9.16
CA THR A 28 -25.49 -25.75 8.16
C THR A 28 -24.71 -24.44 8.25
N GLU A 29 -23.58 -24.49 8.93
CA GLU A 29 -22.59 -23.43 8.89
C GLU A 29 -22.08 -23.33 7.46
N ARG A 30 -22.64 -22.43 6.68
CA ARG A 30 -22.00 -21.95 5.46
C ARG A 30 -20.72 -21.24 5.91
N LYS A 31 -19.58 -21.93 5.82
CA LYS A 31 -18.28 -21.28 5.73
C LYS A 31 -18.33 -20.36 4.52
N THR A 32 -18.63 -19.11 4.74
CA THR A 32 -18.34 -18.06 3.78
C THR A 32 -16.84 -18.01 3.66
N ASN A 33 -16.32 -18.57 2.56
CA ASN A 33 -14.98 -18.31 2.09
C ASN A 33 -14.92 -16.82 1.76
N SER A 34 -14.62 -15.99 2.76
CA SER A 34 -14.18 -14.62 2.56
C SER A 34 -12.83 -14.75 1.86
N ARG A 35 -12.83 -14.63 0.51
CA ARG A 35 -11.62 -14.27 -0.24
C ARG A 35 -11.07 -13.06 0.47
N GLU A 36 -9.87 -13.18 1.04
CA GLU A 36 -9.17 -12.06 1.66
C GLU A 36 -8.95 -11.02 0.56
N GLU A 37 -9.80 -9.99 0.55
CA GLU A 37 -9.57 -8.77 -0.21
C GLU A 37 -8.19 -8.25 0.20
N GLY A 38 -7.33 -7.97 -0.80
CA GLY A 38 -5.93 -7.65 -0.64
C GLY A 38 -5.66 -6.77 0.58
N SER A 39 -4.90 -7.29 1.53
CA SER A 39 -4.62 -6.60 2.80
C SER A 39 -3.80 -5.35 2.53
N PHE A 40 -4.46 -4.19 2.54
CA PHE A 40 -3.78 -2.90 2.45
C PHE A 40 -3.06 -2.60 3.77
N ARG A 41 -1.76 -2.29 3.70
CA ARG A 41 -0.92 -2.02 4.86
C ARG A 41 -0.02 -0.82 4.59
N GLN A 42 0.13 0.04 5.58
CA GLN A 42 0.94 1.26 5.50
C GLN A 42 1.96 1.32 6.64
N ILE A 43 3.14 1.83 6.33
CA ILE A 43 4.12 2.32 7.29
C ILE A 43 4.52 3.74 6.88
N ILE A 44 4.61 4.65 7.85
CA ILE A 44 5.06 6.01 7.64
C ILE A 44 6.31 6.22 8.50
N ILE A 45 7.37 6.75 7.90
CA ILE A 45 8.63 7.02 8.56
C ILE A 45 9.01 8.52 8.42
N PRO A 46 9.76 9.10 9.37
CA PRO A 46 10.48 10.34 9.15
C PRO A 46 11.46 10.20 7.98
N SER A 47 11.79 11.29 7.32
CA SER A 47 12.72 11.29 6.18
C SER A 47 14.17 11.16 6.63
N SER A 48 14.54 9.94 7.09
CA SER A 48 15.89 9.53 7.47
C SER A 48 16.16 8.09 7.05
N LEU A 49 17.36 7.83 6.57
CA LEU A 49 17.82 6.48 6.21
C LEU A 49 17.96 5.55 7.42
N ASP A 50 18.01 6.07 8.65
CA ASP A 50 18.05 5.28 9.88
C ASP A 50 16.82 4.38 10.04
N TYR A 51 15.73 4.70 9.33
CA TYR A 51 14.50 3.92 9.36
C TYR A 51 14.43 2.82 8.29
N LEU A 52 15.42 2.70 7.39
CA LEU A 52 15.47 1.63 6.37
C LEU A 52 15.35 0.24 6.98
N PRO A 53 16.10 -0.14 8.03
CA PRO A 53 15.97 -1.49 8.61
C PRO A 53 14.55 -1.80 9.07
N LYS A 54 13.82 -0.80 9.58
CA LYS A 54 12.43 -0.95 10.01
C LYS A 54 11.48 -1.17 8.82
N VAL A 55 11.73 -0.52 7.70
CA VAL A 55 10.96 -0.70 6.47
C VAL A 55 11.21 -2.10 5.91
N ASP A 56 12.48 -2.53 5.82
CA ASP A 56 12.86 -3.84 5.32
C ASP A 56 12.23 -4.96 6.16
N GLU A 57 12.34 -4.89 7.49
CA GLU A 57 11.69 -5.84 8.41
C GLU A 57 10.16 -5.87 8.19
N TYR A 58 9.55 -4.70 8.04
CA TYR A 58 8.11 -4.59 7.82
C TYR A 58 7.68 -5.30 6.52
N VAL A 59 8.34 -5.00 5.41
CA VAL A 59 8.04 -5.55 4.08
C VAL A 59 8.28 -7.07 4.08
N GLU A 60 9.46 -7.51 4.52
CA GLU A 60 9.83 -8.92 4.58
C GLU A 60 8.83 -9.74 5.41
N ARG A 61 8.51 -9.28 6.61
CA ARG A 61 7.55 -9.97 7.50
C ARG A 61 6.18 -10.11 6.85
N LYS A 62 5.72 -9.11 6.07
CA LYS A 62 4.42 -9.16 5.40
C LYS A 62 4.44 -10.12 4.23
N LEU A 63 5.44 -10.05 3.39
CA LEU A 63 5.55 -10.89 2.20
C LEU A 63 5.80 -12.36 2.54
N ARG A 64 6.60 -12.66 3.57
CA ARG A 64 6.78 -14.03 4.07
C ARG A 64 5.47 -14.66 4.55
N LYS A 65 4.61 -13.89 5.22
CA LYS A 65 3.28 -14.39 5.66
C LYS A 65 2.35 -14.72 4.49
N LEU A 66 2.55 -14.08 3.35
CA LEU A 66 1.79 -14.33 2.13
C LEU A 66 2.39 -15.47 1.28
N GLY A 67 3.50 -16.06 1.72
CA GLY A 67 4.16 -17.16 1.00
C GLY A 67 4.87 -16.72 -0.27
N VAL A 68 5.25 -15.44 -0.38
CA VAL A 68 6.00 -14.93 -1.53
C VAL A 68 7.35 -15.65 -1.64
N ASP A 69 7.69 -16.10 -2.83
CA ASP A 69 8.94 -16.76 -3.16
C ASP A 69 10.17 -15.91 -2.76
N LYS A 70 11.29 -16.58 -2.40
CA LYS A 70 12.47 -15.92 -1.86
C LYS A 70 13.12 -14.97 -2.86
N ASP A 71 13.17 -15.33 -4.14
CA ASP A 71 13.81 -14.50 -5.17
C ASP A 71 12.96 -13.25 -5.44
N LYS A 72 11.64 -13.42 -5.56
CA LYS A 72 10.71 -12.30 -5.69
C LYS A 72 10.74 -11.39 -4.46
N LEU A 73 10.88 -11.97 -3.27
CA LEU A 73 11.00 -11.22 -2.02
C LEU A 73 12.28 -10.38 -2.02
N ALA A 74 13.42 -10.94 -2.48
CA ALA A 74 14.68 -10.21 -2.60
C ALA A 74 14.56 -9.05 -3.59
N ASP A 75 13.97 -9.29 -4.78
CA ASP A 75 13.72 -8.25 -5.78
C ASP A 75 12.90 -7.09 -5.21
N ILE A 76 11.83 -7.43 -4.48
CA ILE A 76 10.96 -6.43 -3.84
C ILE A 76 11.72 -5.67 -2.76
N ALA A 77 12.47 -6.34 -1.89
CA ALA A 77 13.21 -5.72 -0.80
C ALA A 77 14.24 -4.70 -1.32
N ILE A 78 15.03 -5.10 -2.34
CA ILE A 78 16.01 -4.20 -2.98
C ILE A 78 15.28 -2.99 -3.59
N SER A 79 14.17 -3.24 -4.29
CA SER A 79 13.39 -2.17 -4.93
C SER A 79 12.81 -1.19 -3.91
N VAL A 80 12.27 -1.68 -2.80
CA VAL A 80 11.75 -0.82 -1.72
C VAL A 80 12.84 0.02 -1.10
N THR A 81 13.99 -0.59 -0.77
CA THR A 81 15.15 0.11 -0.21
C THR A 81 15.60 1.25 -1.12
N GLU A 82 15.68 0.98 -2.42
CA GLU A 82 16.07 1.99 -3.42
C GLU A 82 15.04 3.11 -3.55
N ALA A 83 13.74 2.76 -3.61
CA ALA A 83 12.66 3.74 -3.70
C ALA A 83 12.59 4.64 -2.46
N VAL A 84 12.75 4.05 -1.26
CA VAL A 84 12.76 4.80 0.02
C VAL A 84 14.00 5.70 0.11
N THR A 85 15.17 5.20 -0.31
CA THR A 85 16.40 6.00 -0.38
C THR A 85 16.21 7.21 -1.29
N ASN A 86 15.63 7.02 -2.47
CA ASN A 86 15.33 8.10 -3.40
C ASN A 86 14.34 9.12 -2.79
N ALA A 87 13.29 8.66 -2.13
CA ALA A 87 12.32 9.50 -1.45
C ALA A 87 12.97 10.35 -0.33
N VAL A 88 13.81 9.74 0.51
CA VAL A 88 14.51 10.42 1.60
C VAL A 88 15.53 11.42 1.08
N VAL A 89 16.44 10.96 0.20
CA VAL A 89 17.61 11.75 -0.23
C VAL A 89 17.24 12.76 -1.31
N HIS A 90 16.55 12.30 -2.35
CA HIS A 90 16.27 13.11 -3.53
C HIS A 90 14.93 13.85 -3.44
N GLY A 91 13.88 13.21 -2.94
CA GLY A 91 12.57 13.81 -2.72
C GLY A 91 12.59 14.82 -1.58
N ASN A 92 12.73 14.33 -0.37
CA ASN A 92 12.62 15.11 0.87
C ASN A 92 13.89 15.82 1.29
N LYS A 93 15.06 15.56 0.64
CA LYS A 93 16.37 16.19 0.95
C LYS A 93 16.80 15.98 2.41
N ASN A 94 16.59 14.76 2.95
CA ASN A 94 16.87 14.38 4.35
C ASN A 94 16.20 15.30 5.39
N ASN A 95 15.08 15.91 5.05
CA ASN A 95 14.36 16.78 5.98
C ASN A 95 13.51 15.97 6.94
N LEU A 96 13.93 15.84 8.19
CA LEU A 96 13.26 15.07 9.26
C LEU A 96 11.83 15.53 9.56
N ARG A 97 11.44 16.75 9.16
CA ARG A 97 10.07 17.24 9.31
C ARG A 97 9.13 16.68 8.26
N LYS A 98 9.68 16.16 7.16
CA LYS A 98 8.95 15.49 6.10
C LYS A 98 8.88 13.99 6.36
N LYS A 99 7.92 13.34 5.72
CA LYS A 99 7.65 11.91 5.87
C LYS A 99 7.81 11.18 4.55
N VAL A 100 8.04 9.89 4.66
CA VAL A 100 7.92 8.94 3.56
C VAL A 100 6.86 7.93 3.95
N ALA A 101 5.85 7.77 3.10
CA ALA A 101 4.79 6.78 3.29
C ALA A 101 5.02 5.59 2.35
N ILE A 102 5.01 4.39 2.91
CA ILE A 102 5.16 3.14 2.17
C ILE A 102 3.85 2.35 2.34
N ASN A 103 3.16 2.11 1.24
CA ASN A 103 1.94 1.32 1.20
C ASN A 103 2.22 -0.01 0.52
N LEU A 104 1.73 -1.10 1.11
CA LEU A 104 1.84 -2.45 0.57
C LEU A 104 0.44 -3.03 0.42
N LYS A 105 0.11 -3.43 -0.80
CA LYS A 105 -1.08 -4.20 -1.14
C LYS A 105 -0.63 -5.48 -1.83
N ALA A 106 -1.14 -6.61 -1.39
CA ALA A 106 -0.79 -7.89 -1.99
C ALA A 106 -1.99 -8.83 -2.01
N ASP A 107 -2.10 -9.60 -3.07
CA ASP A 107 -3.04 -10.69 -3.24
C ASP A 107 -2.31 -11.93 -3.79
N SER A 108 -3.04 -12.93 -4.25
CA SER A 108 -2.46 -14.16 -4.80
C SER A 108 -1.78 -13.99 -6.16
N SER A 109 -1.97 -12.88 -6.84
CA SER A 109 -1.48 -12.62 -8.20
C SER A 109 -0.30 -11.67 -8.23
N CYS A 110 -0.28 -10.66 -7.35
CA CYS A 110 0.75 -9.63 -7.36
C CYS A 110 0.94 -8.95 -6.00
N VAL A 111 2.09 -8.30 -5.87
CA VAL A 111 2.41 -7.35 -4.82
C VAL A 111 2.50 -5.96 -5.45
N GLU A 112 1.71 -5.02 -4.96
CA GLU A 112 1.82 -3.60 -5.28
C GLU A 112 2.41 -2.85 -4.10
N ILE A 113 3.42 -2.02 -4.36
CA ILE A 113 4.05 -1.17 -3.36
C ILE A 113 4.07 0.25 -3.88
N THR A 114 3.67 1.21 -3.05
CA THR A 114 3.85 2.62 -3.35
C THR A 114 4.73 3.26 -2.30
N VAL A 115 5.68 4.07 -2.75
CA VAL A 115 6.52 4.92 -1.90
C VAL A 115 6.24 6.37 -2.25
N GLU A 116 5.82 7.16 -1.28
CA GLU A 116 5.42 8.54 -1.43
C GLU A 116 6.29 9.44 -0.58
N ASP A 117 6.86 10.49 -1.17
CA ASP A 117 7.60 11.55 -0.50
C ASP A 117 6.83 12.89 -0.52
N GLU A 118 7.24 13.82 0.33
CA GLU A 118 6.71 15.19 0.41
C GLU A 118 7.68 16.20 -0.25
N GLY A 119 8.41 15.78 -1.29
CA GLY A 119 9.35 16.63 -2.01
C GLY A 119 8.69 17.57 -3.00
N ASN A 120 9.49 18.09 -3.91
CA ASN A 120 9.00 18.96 -4.99
C ASN A 120 8.70 18.20 -6.29
N GLY A 121 8.87 16.88 -6.26
CA GLY A 121 8.86 16.06 -7.47
C GLY A 121 10.18 16.12 -8.23
N PHE A 122 10.30 15.31 -9.26
CA PHE A 122 11.42 15.31 -10.21
C PHE A 122 10.89 14.98 -11.61
N ASP A 123 11.70 15.24 -12.62
CA ASP A 123 11.37 14.82 -13.98
C ASP A 123 12.03 13.46 -14.26
N PRO A 124 11.26 12.36 -14.40
CA PRO A 124 11.81 11.04 -14.68
C PRO A 124 12.47 10.96 -16.06
N GLU A 125 12.04 11.78 -17.03
CA GLU A 125 12.61 11.82 -18.38
C GLU A 125 13.95 12.57 -18.40
N ALA A 126 14.15 13.51 -17.49
CA ALA A 126 15.43 14.19 -17.30
C ALA A 126 16.49 13.27 -16.67
N VAL A 127 16.11 12.12 -16.12
CA VAL A 127 17.03 11.14 -15.57
C VAL A 127 17.61 10.32 -16.72
N GLN A 128 18.83 10.66 -17.11
CA GLN A 128 19.56 9.99 -18.21
C GLN A 128 19.69 8.49 -17.94
N CYS A 129 19.47 7.67 -18.99
CA CYS A 129 19.63 6.23 -18.92
C CYS A 129 21.06 5.85 -18.51
N PRO A 130 21.27 5.08 -17.42
CA PRO A 130 22.61 4.74 -16.93
C PRO A 130 23.37 3.76 -17.85
N ILE A 131 22.70 3.15 -18.85
CA ILE A 131 23.33 2.20 -19.79
C ILE A 131 24.19 2.91 -20.81
N GLU A 132 24.00 4.22 -21.05
CA GLU A 132 24.93 4.97 -21.88
C GLU A 132 26.29 5.05 -21.20
N LYS A 133 27.37 4.65 -21.92
CA LYS A 133 28.75 4.57 -21.39
C LYS A 133 29.21 5.80 -20.61
N ARG A 134 28.64 6.99 -20.89
CA ARG A 134 28.95 8.25 -20.21
C ARG A 134 28.27 8.41 -18.86
N ASN A 135 27.25 7.60 -18.56
CA ASN A 135 26.38 7.76 -17.38
C ASN A 135 26.55 6.66 -16.32
N ILE A 136 27.32 5.59 -16.63
CA ILE A 136 27.60 4.46 -15.72
C ILE A 136 28.19 4.93 -14.37
N LEU A 137 28.95 6.02 -14.39
CA LEU A 137 29.58 6.60 -13.17
C LEU A 137 28.70 7.57 -12.40
N LYS A 138 27.56 8.00 -12.98
CA LYS A 138 26.64 8.90 -12.28
C LYS A 138 25.72 8.08 -11.38
N GLN A 139 25.69 8.40 -10.09
CA GLN A 139 24.76 7.78 -9.12
C GLN A 139 23.29 8.10 -9.43
N ALA A 140 23.03 9.27 -10.03
CA ALA A 140 21.70 9.68 -10.46
C ALA A 140 21.21 8.79 -11.62
N GLY A 141 20.06 8.11 -11.43
CA GLY A 141 19.44 7.23 -12.42
C GLY A 141 19.68 5.74 -12.21
N ARG A 142 20.71 5.35 -11.45
CA ARG A 142 20.96 3.92 -11.15
C ARG A 142 19.80 3.29 -10.40
N GLY A 143 19.25 4.00 -9.43
CA GLY A 143 18.13 3.53 -8.63
C GLY A 143 16.88 3.23 -9.46
N ILE A 144 16.49 4.16 -10.35
CA ILE A 144 15.35 3.97 -11.26
C ILE A 144 15.57 2.79 -12.19
N PHE A 145 16.81 2.60 -12.66
CA PHE A 145 17.16 1.46 -13.49
C PHE A 145 17.01 0.13 -12.72
N ILE A 146 17.50 0.06 -11.46
CA ILE A 146 17.33 -1.11 -10.58
C ILE A 146 15.85 -1.44 -10.42
N LEU A 147 15.00 -0.43 -10.11
CA LEU A 147 13.56 -0.64 -9.99
C LEU A 147 12.96 -1.28 -11.25
N LYS A 148 13.32 -0.75 -12.44
CA LYS A 148 12.82 -1.26 -13.73
C LYS A 148 13.35 -2.65 -14.09
N CYS A 149 14.50 -3.06 -13.55
CA CYS A 149 15.05 -4.41 -13.76
C CYS A 149 14.42 -5.45 -12.84
N LEU A 150 14.09 -5.08 -11.60
CA LEU A 150 13.64 -6.01 -10.59
C LEU A 150 12.12 -6.12 -10.49
N MET A 151 11.37 -5.06 -10.86
CA MET A 151 9.92 -5.03 -10.79
C MET A 151 9.29 -5.17 -12.17
N ASP A 152 8.12 -5.81 -12.24
CA ASP A 152 7.42 -6.03 -13.51
C ASP A 152 6.77 -4.75 -14.06
N LYS A 153 6.38 -3.84 -13.16
CA LYS A 153 5.89 -2.49 -13.52
C LYS A 153 6.42 -1.45 -12.54
N VAL A 154 6.81 -0.29 -13.07
CA VAL A 154 7.23 0.87 -12.28
C VAL A 154 6.63 2.12 -12.90
N ASP A 155 5.77 2.79 -12.15
CA ASP A 155 5.13 4.04 -12.55
C ASP A 155 5.52 5.16 -11.58
N PHE A 156 5.67 6.37 -12.12
CA PHE A 156 5.95 7.57 -11.35
C PHE A 156 4.79 8.55 -11.50
N VAL A 157 4.20 8.95 -10.38
CA VAL A 157 3.20 10.03 -10.34
C VAL A 157 3.86 11.21 -9.64
N ILE A 158 4.05 12.28 -10.39
CA ILE A 158 4.72 13.48 -9.92
C ILE A 158 3.69 14.59 -9.83
N ALA A 159 3.50 15.08 -8.62
CA ALA A 159 2.68 16.26 -8.37
C ALA A 159 3.62 17.43 -8.00
N PRO A 160 3.76 18.46 -8.84
CA PRO A 160 4.57 19.61 -8.52
C PRO A 160 4.20 20.15 -7.14
N GLN A 161 5.20 20.36 -6.27
CA GLN A 161 5.06 20.83 -4.88
C GLN A 161 4.32 19.87 -3.92
N LYS A 162 3.96 18.65 -4.36
CA LYS A 162 3.30 17.64 -3.51
C LYS A 162 4.10 16.36 -3.35
N GLY A 163 5.28 16.29 -4.00
CA GLY A 163 6.16 15.12 -3.93
C GLY A 163 6.03 14.16 -5.10
N THR A 164 6.62 12.98 -4.91
CA THR A 164 6.61 11.90 -5.88
C THR A 164 5.98 10.65 -5.26
N ILE A 165 5.18 9.95 -6.05
CA ILE A 165 4.73 8.61 -5.74
C ILE A 165 5.38 7.65 -6.74
N VAL A 166 6.15 6.71 -6.24
CA VAL A 166 6.69 5.58 -7.01
C VAL A 166 5.78 4.39 -6.76
N LYS A 167 5.13 3.89 -7.81
CA LYS A 167 4.30 2.69 -7.76
C LYS A 167 5.02 1.54 -8.43
N MET A 168 5.20 0.44 -7.71
CA MET A 168 5.91 -0.76 -8.14
C MET A 168 4.99 -1.97 -8.05
N THR A 169 5.02 -2.84 -9.06
CA THR A 169 4.26 -4.10 -9.08
C THR A 169 5.19 -5.26 -9.38
N LYS A 170 5.06 -6.34 -8.60
CA LYS A 170 5.71 -7.63 -8.83
C LYS A 170 4.64 -8.71 -8.95
N PHE A 171 4.62 -9.43 -10.07
CA PHE A 171 3.70 -10.57 -10.25
C PHE A 171 4.22 -11.79 -9.51
N LEU A 172 3.28 -12.55 -8.90
CA LEU A 172 3.61 -13.73 -8.08
C LEU A 172 3.46 -15.05 -8.84
N SER A 173 2.79 -15.02 -9.96
CA SER A 173 2.67 -16.16 -10.89
C SER A 173 3.93 -16.36 -11.70
#